data_099aa9d3319eb0068ae1bf78a0e47e71
#
_entry.id   099aa9d3319eb0068ae1bf78a0e47e71
#
_cell.length_a   1.000
_cell.length_b   1.000
_cell.length_c   1.000
_cell.angle_alpha   90.00
_cell.angle_beta   90.00
_cell.angle_gamma   90.00
#
_symmetry.space_group_name_H-M   'P 1'
#
loop_
_entity.id
_entity.type
_entity.pdbx_description
1 polymer ?
#
loop_
_entity_poly.entity_id
_entity_poly.type
_entity_poly.pdbx_seq_one_letter_code
_entity_poly.pdbx_strand_id
1 'polypeptide(L)' 'MQKDSASDLKVIQKWFETNRIRETGIIENVQKQPASTERDEMLEICKGNCEEFSMMIQLVASIIEREKE' A
#
# COMPACT_ATOMS: atom_id res chain seq x y z
N MET A 1 -25.74 8.24 -8.31
CA MET A 1 -25.15 7.51 -9.45
C MET A 1 -24.29 6.38 -8.92
N GLN A 2 -24.84 5.19 -9.07
CA GLN A 2 -24.21 4.00 -8.49
C GLN A 2 -22.91 3.63 -9.19
N LYS A 3 -22.87 3.87 -10.49
CA LYS A 3 -21.69 3.51 -11.27
C LYS A 3 -20.40 4.17 -10.79
N ASP A 4 -20.54 5.30 -10.11
CA ASP A 4 -19.36 6.04 -9.67
C ASP A 4 -18.66 5.41 -8.48
N SER A 5 -19.38 4.57 -7.73
CA SER A 5 -18.78 3.89 -6.58
C SER A 5 -17.63 3.00 -6.99
N ALA A 6 -17.80 2.23 -8.07
CA ALA A 6 -16.73 1.34 -8.52
C ALA A 6 -15.52 2.15 -9.03
N SER A 7 -15.78 3.28 -9.73
CA SER A 7 -14.70 4.14 -10.20
C SER A 7 -13.93 4.73 -9.03
N ASP A 8 -14.64 5.19 -8.01
CA ASP A 8 -14.02 5.78 -6.83
C ASP A 8 -13.17 4.75 -6.10
N LEU A 9 -13.67 3.52 -5.98
CA LEU A 9 -12.93 2.45 -5.33
C LEU A 9 -11.65 2.11 -6.10
N LYS A 10 -11.71 2.14 -7.43
CA LYS A 10 -10.51 1.90 -8.23
C LYS A 10 -9.48 2.99 -8.06
N VAL A 11 -9.91 4.24 -7.91
CA VAL A 11 -9.01 5.36 -7.66
C VAL A 11 -8.31 5.16 -6.30
N ILE A 12 -9.08 4.78 -5.29
CA ILE A 12 -8.54 4.52 -3.96
C ILE A 12 -7.54 3.37 -4.00
N GLN A 13 -7.89 2.30 -4.73
CA GLN A 13 -7.00 1.15 -4.87
C GLN A 13 -5.67 1.56 -5.51
N LYS A 14 -5.74 2.37 -6.56
CA LYS A 14 -4.54 2.85 -7.23
C LYS A 14 -3.70 3.73 -6.31
N TRP A 15 -4.37 4.53 -5.47
CA TRP A 15 -3.68 5.36 -4.49
C TRP A 15 -2.87 4.50 -3.52
N PHE A 16 -3.48 3.41 -3.02
CA PHE A 16 -2.78 2.49 -2.13
C PHE A 16 -1.60 1.80 -2.84
N GLU A 17 -1.80 1.40 -4.09
CA GLU A 17 -0.73 0.79 -4.88
C GLU A 17 0.44 1.74 -5.07
N THR A 18 0.16 2.99 -5.37
CA THR A 18 1.18 4.02 -5.55
C THR A 18 1.97 4.23 -4.26
N ASN A 19 1.27 4.27 -3.14
CA ASN A 19 1.91 4.45 -1.85
C ASN A 19 2.76 3.24 -1.46
N ARG A 20 2.31 2.03 -1.81
CA ARG A 20 3.08 0.82 -1.55
C ARG A 20 4.38 0.83 -2.35
N ILE A 21 4.32 1.24 -3.61
CA ILE A 21 5.51 1.33 -4.46
C ILE A 21 6.48 2.36 -3.89
N ARG A 22 5.97 3.50 -3.43
CA ARG A 22 6.80 4.53 -2.80
C ARG A 22 7.48 3.98 -1.56
N GLU A 23 6.75 3.26 -0.73
CA GLU A 23 7.30 2.69 0.49
C GLU A 23 8.39 1.68 0.18
N THR A 24 8.20 0.87 -0.86
CA THR A 24 9.21 -0.09 -1.31
C THR A 24 10.50 0.63 -1.71
N GLY A 25 10.38 1.77 -2.38
CA GLY A 25 11.54 2.59 -2.74
C GLY A 25 12.27 3.12 -1.52
N ILE A 26 11.51 3.53 -0.51
CA ILE A 26 12.10 4.00 0.74
C ILE A 26 12.87 2.87 1.43
N ILE A 27 12.30 1.67 1.45
CA ILE A 27 12.96 0.49 2.02
C ILE A 27 14.29 0.24 1.33
N GLU A 28 14.30 0.29 0.00
CA GLU A 28 15.53 0.08 -0.76
C GLU A 28 16.61 1.10 -0.40
N ASN A 29 16.21 2.36 -0.26
CA ASN A 29 17.16 3.41 0.10
C ASN A 29 17.69 3.25 1.52
N VAL A 30 16.82 2.89 2.46
CA VAL A 30 17.21 2.69 3.84
C VAL A 30 18.16 1.50 3.97
N GLN A 31 17.92 0.43 3.19
CA GLN A 31 18.77 -0.75 3.22
C GLN A 31 20.19 -0.47 2.77
N LYS A 32 20.40 0.57 1.98
CA LYS A 32 21.74 0.97 1.51
C LYS A 32 22.53 1.71 2.56
N GLN A 33 21.90 2.14 3.64
CA GLN A 33 22.58 2.87 4.70
C GLN A 33 23.33 1.90 5.61
N PRO A 34 24.37 2.38 6.34
CA PRO A 34 25.09 1.53 7.27
C PRO A 34 24.16 0.96 8.33
N ALA A 35 24.48 -0.24 8.79
CA ALA A 35 23.67 -0.91 9.80
C ALA A 35 23.65 -0.10 11.10
N SER A 36 22.46 0.07 11.65
CA SER A 36 22.25 0.78 12.90
C SER A 36 20.89 0.39 13.47
N THR A 37 20.68 0.69 14.74
CA THR A 37 19.37 0.46 15.36
C THR A 37 18.30 1.29 14.69
N GLU A 38 18.61 2.54 14.38
CA GLU A 38 17.66 3.43 13.71
C GLU A 38 17.26 2.90 12.34
N ARG A 39 18.23 2.36 11.59
CA ARG A 39 17.93 1.77 10.29
C ARG A 39 17.00 0.58 10.44
N ASP A 40 17.26 -0.28 11.40
CA ASP A 40 16.45 -1.48 11.61
C ASP A 40 15.03 -1.12 12.02
N GLU A 41 14.88 -0.12 12.90
CA GLU A 41 13.57 0.35 13.31
C GLU A 41 12.79 0.93 12.13
N MET A 42 13.47 1.72 11.30
CA MET A 42 12.83 2.31 10.13
C MET A 42 12.39 1.23 9.14
N LEU A 43 13.21 0.20 8.94
CA LEU A 43 12.84 -0.91 8.06
C LEU A 43 11.60 -1.64 8.58
N GLU A 44 11.51 -1.83 9.89
CA GLU A 44 10.33 -2.47 10.47
C GLU A 44 9.07 -1.66 10.22
N ILE A 45 9.15 -0.35 10.42
CA ILE A 45 8.01 0.54 10.19
C ILE A 45 7.60 0.50 8.71
N CYS A 46 8.57 0.58 7.81
CA CYS A 46 8.28 0.59 6.37
C CYS A 46 7.67 -0.73 5.91
N LYS A 47 8.17 -1.85 6.43
CA LYS A 47 7.61 -3.16 6.09
C LYS A 47 6.18 -3.28 6.58
N GLY A 48 5.91 -2.79 7.79
CA GLY A 48 4.55 -2.77 8.32
C GLY A 48 3.62 -1.95 7.46
N ASN A 49 4.08 -0.78 6.99
CA ASN A 49 3.29 0.07 6.11
C ASN A 49 2.98 -0.63 4.79
N CYS A 50 3.95 -1.34 4.21
CA CYS A 50 3.74 -2.08 2.98
C CYS A 50 2.69 -3.18 3.16
N GLU A 51 2.73 -3.88 4.28
CA GLU A 51 1.74 -4.91 4.58
C GLU A 51 0.35 -4.31 4.70
N GLU A 52 0.22 -3.17 5.37
CA GLU A 52 -1.07 -2.50 5.50
C GLU A 52 -1.61 -2.06 4.14
N PHE A 53 -0.76 -1.50 3.28
CA PHE A 53 -1.19 -1.12 1.95
C PHE A 53 -1.65 -2.33 1.14
N SER A 54 -0.95 -3.44 1.26
CA SER A 54 -1.33 -4.68 0.57
C SER A 54 -2.69 -5.18 1.04
N MET A 55 -2.93 -5.13 2.34
CA MET A 55 -4.22 -5.53 2.90
C MET A 55 -5.35 -4.63 2.42
N MET A 56 -5.10 -3.32 2.38
CA MET A 56 -6.08 -2.36 1.91
C MET A 56 -6.42 -2.57 0.43
N ILE A 57 -5.39 -2.86 -0.38
CA ILE A 57 -5.59 -3.13 -1.80
C ILE A 57 -6.49 -4.35 -1.97
N GLN A 58 -6.24 -5.41 -1.21
CA GLN A 58 -7.05 -6.62 -1.28
C GLN A 58 -8.47 -6.38 -0.80
N LEU A 59 -8.63 -5.60 0.25
CA LEU A 59 -9.96 -5.27 0.77
C LEU A 59 -10.77 -4.50 -0.28
N VAL A 60 -10.16 -3.49 -0.88
CA VAL A 60 -10.83 -2.70 -1.92
C VAL A 60 -11.18 -3.57 -3.11
N ALA A 61 -10.27 -4.46 -3.51
CA ALA A 61 -10.53 -5.40 -4.61
C ALA A 61 -11.75 -6.28 -4.31
N SER A 62 -11.87 -6.76 -3.07
CA SER A 62 -13.01 -7.56 -2.66
C SER A 62 -14.31 -6.78 -2.72
N ILE A 63 -14.27 -5.52 -2.32
CA ILE A 63 -15.46 -4.66 -2.38
C ILE A 63 -15.88 -4.43 -3.83
N ILE A 64 -14.90 -4.17 -4.71
CA ILE A 64 -15.18 -3.98 -6.14
C ILE A 64 -15.84 -5.23 -6.72
N GLU A 65 -15.33 -6.41 -6.37
CA GLU A 65 -15.91 -7.66 -6.87
C GLU A 65 -17.36 -7.83 -6.42
N ARG A 66 -17.65 -7.49 -5.17
CA ARG A 66 -19.01 -7.60 -4.67
C ARG A 66 -19.95 -6.61 -5.36
N GLU A 67 -19.43 -5.44 -5.72
CA GLU A 67 -20.24 -4.43 -6.39
C GLU A 67 -20.66 -4.88 -7.79
N LYS A 68 -19.86 -5.73 -8.41
CA LYS A 68 -20.18 -6.24 -9.74
C LYS A 68 -21.32 -7.24 -9.75
N GLU A 69 -21.56 -7.87 -8.63
CA GLU A 69 -22.63 -8.85 -8.51
C GLU A 69 -23.96 -8.19 -8.23
#